data_7c47b335514023b1040aed95f0eee7c5
#
_entry.id   7c47b335514023b1040aed95f0eee7c5
#
_cell.length_a   1.000
_cell.length_b   1.000
_cell.length_c   1.000
_cell.angle_alpha   90.00
_cell.angle_beta   90.00
_cell.angle_gamma   90.00
#
_symmetry.space_group_name_H-M   'P 1'
#
loop_
_entity.id
_entity.type
_entity.pdbx_description
1 polymer ?
#
loop_
_entity_poly.entity_id
_entity_poly.type
_entity_poly.pdbx_seq_one_letter_code
_entity_poly.pdbx_strand_id
1 'polypeptide(L)'
;LNVFCAGSVAARAAAFKHPAMAYDISYCFQVMMQCINDPDFIQALRIFERKHCREFEEQEENKLIYTTIHNEYMQLIEMWIEGRMTQAIPGFNMETFLPELNEFIQSGAAERGDAKKVVDLLNSWADFPSFKEQMLDASKLVFFAIE
;
A
#
# COMPACT_ATOMS: atom_id res chain seq x y z
N LEU A 1 -3.28 1.05 12.95
CA LEU A 1 -3.15 0.52 11.61
C LEU A 1 -1.91 1.10 10.95
N ASN A 2 -0.80 0.37 11.04
CA ASN A 2 0.39 0.66 10.26
C ASN A 2 0.14 0.14 8.84
N VAL A 3 -0.44 0.97 8.00
CA VAL A 3 -0.71 0.64 6.61
C VAL A 3 0.58 0.58 5.79
N PHE A 4 1.55 1.41 6.17
CA PHE A 4 2.89 1.38 5.59
C PHE A 4 3.85 0.70 6.57
N CYS A 5 4.64 -0.23 6.08
CA CYS A 5 5.53 -1.07 6.89
C CYS A 5 6.19 -0.34 8.06
N ALA A 6 6.04 -0.92 9.22
CA ALA A 6 6.48 -0.42 10.52
C ALA A 6 8.00 -0.18 10.66
N GLY A 7 8.75 -0.20 9.59
CA GLY A 7 10.21 -0.18 9.67
C GLY A 7 10.89 1.16 9.46
N SER A 8 10.30 2.13 8.77
CA SER A 8 11.11 3.29 8.42
C SER A 8 10.50 4.67 8.65
N VAL A 9 9.23 4.87 8.35
CA VAL A 9 8.65 6.22 8.37
C VAL A 9 7.67 6.43 9.51
N ALA A 10 6.77 5.46 9.76
CA ALA A 10 5.76 5.56 10.81
C ALA A 10 6.33 5.63 12.23
N ALA A 11 7.45 4.92 12.49
CA ALA A 11 8.12 4.97 13.80
C ALA A 11 8.80 6.33 14.08
N ARG A 12 9.22 7.04 13.04
CA ARG A 12 9.80 8.38 13.16
C ARG A 12 8.73 9.46 13.33
N ALA A 13 7.58 9.31 12.68
CA ALA A 13 6.49 10.27 12.72
C ALA A 13 5.81 10.36 14.09
N ALA A 14 5.79 9.28 14.88
CA ALA A 14 5.20 9.27 16.21
C ALA A 14 5.91 10.18 17.25
N ALA A 15 7.12 10.65 16.94
CA ALA A 15 7.94 11.48 17.83
C ALA A 15 7.71 12.99 17.65
N PHE A 16 6.96 13.45 16.64
CA PHE A 16 6.79 14.87 16.33
C PHE A 16 5.36 15.34 16.62
N LYS A 17 5.24 16.44 17.37
CA LYS A 17 3.97 17.20 17.46
C LYS A 17 3.75 17.90 16.12
N HIS A 18 2.65 17.57 15.44
CA HIS A 18 2.36 18.11 14.12
C HIS A 18 1.83 19.54 14.17
N PRO A 19 2.34 20.43 13.30
CA PRO A 19 1.63 21.65 12.99
C PRO A 19 0.31 21.33 12.28
N ALA A 20 -0.64 22.28 12.30
CA ALA A 20 -1.92 22.15 11.61
C ALA A 20 -1.74 21.67 10.17
N MET A 21 -2.67 20.84 9.69
CA MET A 21 -2.69 20.23 8.39
C MET A 21 -2.30 21.18 7.26
N ALA A 22 -1.22 20.87 6.54
CA ALA A 22 -0.73 21.67 5.42
C ALA A 22 -1.49 21.38 4.11
N TYR A 23 -2.31 20.30 4.05
CA TYR A 23 -3.02 19.86 2.85
C TYR A 23 -4.46 19.48 3.13
N ASP A 24 -5.32 19.59 2.11
CA ASP A 24 -6.66 19.03 2.17
C ASP A 24 -6.62 17.51 2.08
N ILE A 25 -7.04 16.82 3.13
CA ILE A 25 -7.04 15.36 3.20
C ILE A 25 -7.95 14.74 2.13
N SER A 26 -9.06 15.39 1.78
CA SER A 26 -9.96 14.91 0.72
C SER A 26 -9.25 14.90 -0.63
N TYR A 27 -8.47 15.93 -0.92
CA TYR A 27 -7.64 15.99 -2.13
C TYR A 27 -6.56 14.92 -2.13
N CYS A 28 -5.95 14.65 -0.97
CA CYS A 28 -4.98 13.55 -0.83
C CYS A 28 -5.61 12.21 -1.23
N PHE A 29 -6.82 11.92 -0.78
CA PHE A 29 -7.52 10.69 -1.17
C PHE A 29 -7.87 10.65 -2.66
N GLN A 30 -8.22 11.76 -3.27
CA GLN A 30 -8.43 11.84 -4.71
C GLN A 30 -7.15 11.49 -5.49
N VAL A 31 -6.01 12.03 -5.08
CA VAL A 31 -4.71 11.72 -5.69
C VAL A 31 -4.34 10.25 -5.51
N MET A 32 -4.57 9.69 -4.32
CA MET A 32 -4.35 8.27 -4.06
C MET A 32 -5.23 7.38 -4.95
N MET A 33 -6.50 7.73 -5.11
CA MET A 33 -7.42 7.02 -6.03
C MET A 33 -6.93 7.08 -7.48
N GLN A 34 -6.45 8.22 -7.92
CA GLN A 34 -5.87 8.36 -9.27
C GLN A 34 -4.64 7.45 -9.43
N CYS A 35 -3.77 7.39 -8.44
CA CYS A 35 -2.62 6.49 -8.45
C CYS A 35 -3.04 5.02 -8.53
N ILE A 36 -3.98 4.61 -7.69
CA ILE A 36 -4.48 3.23 -7.61
C ILE A 36 -5.11 2.79 -8.93
N ASN A 37 -5.78 3.69 -9.63
CA ASN A 37 -6.40 3.41 -10.92
C ASN A 37 -5.48 3.63 -12.14
N ASP A 38 -4.25 4.06 -11.91
CA ASP A 38 -3.28 4.28 -12.98
C ASP A 38 -2.87 2.94 -13.61
N PRO A 39 -3.01 2.77 -14.95
CA PRO A 39 -2.62 1.54 -15.63
C PRO A 39 -1.15 1.16 -15.42
N ASP A 40 -0.26 2.13 -15.33
CA ASP A 40 1.17 1.88 -15.12
C ASP A 40 1.45 1.35 -13.71
N PHE A 41 0.74 1.87 -12.71
CA PHE A 41 0.80 1.35 -11.34
C PHE A 41 0.30 -0.09 -11.28
N ILE A 42 -0.87 -0.37 -11.86
CA ILE A 42 -1.45 -1.71 -11.92
C ILE A 42 -0.50 -2.68 -12.62
N GLN A 43 0.11 -2.23 -13.72
CA GLN A 43 1.07 -3.04 -14.46
C GLN A 43 2.33 -3.33 -13.64
N ALA A 44 2.83 -2.35 -12.89
CA ALA A 44 3.99 -2.55 -12.01
C ALA A 44 3.72 -3.62 -10.95
N LEU A 45 2.52 -3.61 -10.34
CA LEU A 45 2.11 -4.63 -9.37
C LEU A 45 2.02 -6.02 -10.02
N ARG A 46 1.45 -6.12 -11.20
CA ARG A 46 1.35 -7.40 -11.94
C ARG A 46 2.72 -7.95 -12.35
N ILE A 47 3.64 -7.10 -12.76
CA ILE A 47 5.02 -7.50 -13.06
C ILE A 47 5.69 -8.08 -11.80
N PHE A 48 5.51 -7.40 -10.66
CA PHE A 48 6.04 -7.88 -9.39
C PHE A 48 5.45 -9.25 -9.01
N GLU A 49 4.13 -9.41 -9.10
CA GLU A 49 3.45 -10.66 -8.82
C GLU A 49 3.97 -11.82 -9.68
N ARG A 50 4.08 -11.61 -10.98
CA ARG A 50 4.61 -12.63 -11.92
C ARG A 50 6.05 -13.02 -11.61
N LYS A 51 6.86 -12.06 -11.18
CA LYS A 51 8.26 -12.30 -10.85
C LYS A 51 8.42 -13.17 -9.60
N HIS A 52 7.55 -13.00 -8.61
CA HIS A 52 7.70 -13.58 -7.28
C HIS A 52 6.71 -14.69 -6.94
N CYS A 53 5.62 -14.86 -7.71
CA CYS A 53 4.54 -15.79 -7.35
C CYS A 53 4.99 -17.25 -7.25
N ARG A 54 6.03 -17.65 -7.96
CA ARG A 54 6.55 -19.02 -7.94
C ARG A 54 7.22 -19.43 -6.63
N GLU A 55 7.59 -18.46 -5.80
CA GLU A 55 8.14 -18.72 -4.48
C GLU A 55 7.06 -19.19 -3.48
N PHE A 56 5.79 -18.95 -3.78
CA PHE A 56 4.66 -19.23 -2.90
C PHE A 56 4.10 -20.63 -3.15
N GLU A 57 3.95 -21.38 -2.08
CA GLU A 57 3.38 -22.72 -2.08
C GLU A 57 2.14 -22.79 -1.21
N GLU A 58 1.18 -23.65 -1.61
CA GLU A 58 -0.07 -23.89 -0.90
C GLU A 58 0.16 -24.78 0.33
N GLN A 59 0.83 -24.23 1.35
CA GLN A 59 1.15 -24.88 2.63
C GLN A 59 0.80 -23.96 3.78
N GLU A 60 0.50 -24.53 4.95
CA GLU A 60 0.22 -23.74 6.16
C GLU A 60 1.47 -23.01 6.64
N GLU A 61 2.64 -23.62 6.49
CA GLU A 61 3.92 -23.03 6.89
C GLU A 61 4.30 -21.89 5.94
N ASN A 62 4.68 -20.75 6.54
CA ASN A 62 5.13 -19.58 5.79
C ASN A 62 6.65 -19.49 5.83
N LYS A 63 7.26 -19.53 4.66
CA LYS A 63 8.71 -19.35 4.50
C LYS A 63 9.11 -17.89 4.79
N LEU A 64 10.31 -17.67 5.33
CA LEU A 64 10.86 -16.33 5.55
C LEU A 64 10.86 -15.47 4.28
N ILE A 65 11.10 -16.09 3.14
CA ILE A 65 11.09 -15.38 1.84
C ILE A 65 9.75 -14.70 1.56
N TYR A 66 8.63 -15.25 2.02
CA TYR A 66 7.31 -14.66 1.84
C TYR A 66 7.19 -13.28 2.50
N THR A 67 7.70 -13.14 3.72
CA THR A 67 7.73 -11.86 4.44
C THR A 67 8.62 -10.85 3.72
N THR A 68 9.77 -11.28 3.22
CA THR A 68 10.68 -10.42 2.43
C THR A 68 9.98 -9.91 1.17
N ILE A 69 9.33 -10.79 0.41
CA ILE A 69 8.60 -10.43 -0.80
C ILE A 69 7.43 -9.49 -0.48
N HIS A 70 6.70 -9.76 0.60
CA HIS A 70 5.60 -8.89 1.03
C HIS A 70 6.09 -7.49 1.39
N ASN A 71 7.20 -7.37 2.09
CA ASN A 71 7.82 -6.08 2.41
C ASN A 71 8.24 -5.32 1.14
N GLU A 72 8.84 -6.01 0.18
CA GLU A 72 9.21 -5.41 -1.11
C GLU A 72 7.97 -4.93 -1.90
N TYR A 73 6.89 -5.70 -1.87
CA TYR A 73 5.61 -5.31 -2.48
C TYR A 73 5.03 -4.04 -1.84
N MET A 74 5.04 -3.97 -0.51
CA MET A 74 4.58 -2.78 0.21
C MET A 74 5.45 -1.55 -0.08
N GLN A 75 6.77 -1.73 -0.19
CA GLN A 75 7.69 -0.65 -0.57
C GLN A 75 7.42 -0.14 -1.99
N LEU A 76 7.11 -1.03 -2.91
CA LEU A 76 6.74 -0.65 -4.29
C LEU A 76 5.47 0.21 -4.30
N ILE A 77 4.44 -0.19 -3.56
CA ILE A 77 3.19 0.56 -3.43
C ILE A 77 3.45 1.94 -2.81
N GLU A 78 4.18 1.98 -1.71
CA GLU A 78 4.54 3.22 -1.00
C GLU A 78 5.27 4.19 -1.93
N MET A 79 6.25 3.70 -2.68
CA MET A 79 7.03 4.52 -3.62
C MET A 79 6.17 5.14 -4.72
N TRP A 80 5.23 4.38 -5.28
CA TRP A 80 4.30 4.88 -6.28
C TRP A 80 3.36 5.94 -5.73
N ILE A 81 2.76 5.69 -4.57
CA ILE A 81 1.84 6.63 -3.91
C ILE A 81 2.58 7.91 -3.50
N GLU A 82 3.72 7.79 -2.85
CA GLU A 82 4.53 8.94 -2.43
C GLU A 82 4.96 9.79 -3.62
N GLY A 83 5.43 9.16 -4.69
CA GLY A 83 5.82 9.86 -5.91
C GLY A 83 4.66 10.62 -6.55
N ARG A 84 3.47 10.02 -6.61
CA ARG A 84 2.28 10.68 -7.15
C ARG A 84 1.80 11.83 -6.26
N MET A 85 1.80 11.63 -4.95
CA MET A 85 1.42 12.65 -3.98
C MET A 85 2.38 13.84 -4.02
N THR A 86 3.68 13.58 -4.12
CA THR A 86 4.70 14.63 -4.21
C THR A 86 4.55 15.46 -5.48
N GLN A 87 4.18 14.84 -6.60
CA GLN A 87 3.93 15.56 -7.85
C GLN A 87 2.65 16.41 -7.80
N ALA A 88 1.60 15.90 -7.18
CA ALA A 88 0.28 16.55 -7.20
C ALA A 88 0.10 17.61 -6.11
N ILE A 89 0.82 17.49 -4.99
CA ILE A 89 0.62 18.32 -3.80
C ILE A 89 1.92 19.06 -3.48
N PRO A 90 1.98 20.38 -3.69
CA PRO A 90 3.16 21.17 -3.35
C PRO A 90 3.51 21.05 -1.87
N GLY A 91 4.78 20.78 -1.58
CA GLY A 91 5.27 20.64 -0.20
C GLY A 91 4.83 19.35 0.50
N PHE A 92 4.31 18.36 -0.23
CA PHE A 92 3.91 17.08 0.35
C PHE A 92 5.11 16.39 1.01
N ASN A 93 4.87 15.84 2.20
CA ASN A 93 5.84 15.06 2.95
C ASN A 93 5.13 13.87 3.60
N MET A 94 5.58 12.65 3.29
CA MET A 94 4.97 11.43 3.80
C MET A 94 5.09 11.32 5.33
N GLU A 95 6.17 11.80 5.91
CA GLU A 95 6.38 11.75 7.37
C GLU A 95 5.36 12.59 8.14
N THR A 96 4.94 13.71 7.57
CA THR A 96 3.89 14.57 8.16
C THR A 96 2.49 14.10 7.82
N PHE A 97 2.33 13.47 6.66
CA PHE A 97 1.02 13.00 6.18
C PHE A 97 0.52 11.76 6.93
N LEU A 98 1.39 10.80 7.21
CA LEU A 98 0.98 9.53 7.83
C LEU A 98 0.29 9.68 9.19
N PRO A 99 0.76 10.51 10.12
CA PRO A 99 0.04 10.75 11.37
C PRO A 99 -1.34 11.37 11.16
N GLU A 100 -1.46 12.30 10.22
CA GLU A 100 -2.75 12.92 9.88
C GLU A 100 -3.71 11.92 9.27
N LEU A 101 -3.21 11.03 8.41
CA LEU A 101 -3.98 9.93 7.85
C LEU A 101 -4.48 8.99 8.94
N ASN A 102 -3.63 8.62 9.89
CA ASN A 102 -4.01 7.76 11.01
C ASN A 102 -5.07 8.41 11.88
N GLU A 103 -4.93 9.69 12.21
CA GLU A 103 -5.92 10.44 12.96
C GLU A 103 -7.26 10.50 12.23
N PHE A 104 -7.24 10.76 10.92
CA PHE A 104 -8.44 10.76 10.09
C PHE A 104 -9.15 9.41 10.10
N ILE A 105 -8.40 8.31 9.98
CA ILE A 105 -8.94 6.94 10.04
C ILE A 105 -9.54 6.66 11.41
N GLN A 106 -8.83 7.00 12.50
CA GLN A 106 -9.29 6.75 13.86
C GLN A 106 -10.52 7.56 14.25
N SER A 107 -10.71 8.72 13.64
CA SER A 107 -11.91 9.57 13.87
C SER A 107 -13.19 9.00 13.26
N GLY A 108 -13.10 7.94 12.43
CA GLY A 108 -14.22 7.37 11.69
C GLY A 108 -14.58 8.13 10.42
N ALA A 109 -13.84 9.18 10.06
CA ALA A 109 -14.11 9.98 8.86
C ALA A 109 -13.80 9.22 7.56
N ALA A 110 -12.99 8.15 7.63
CA ALA A 110 -12.65 7.29 6.50
C ALA A 110 -13.68 6.18 6.19
N GLU A 111 -14.85 6.20 6.83
CA GLU A 111 -15.87 5.16 6.68
C GLU A 111 -16.73 5.32 5.41
N ARG A 112 -16.47 6.32 4.59
CA ARG A 112 -17.31 6.68 3.43
C ARG A 112 -16.48 7.08 2.21
N GLY A 113 -17.07 6.90 1.03
CA GLY A 113 -16.56 7.43 -0.23
C GLY A 113 -15.19 6.90 -0.65
N ASP A 114 -14.40 7.75 -1.27
CA ASP A 114 -13.08 7.38 -1.78
C ASP A 114 -12.09 7.07 -0.65
N ALA A 115 -12.21 7.75 0.49
CA ALA A 115 -11.40 7.47 1.65
C ALA A 115 -11.54 6.03 2.12
N LYS A 116 -12.78 5.52 2.21
CA LYS A 116 -13.03 4.12 2.57
C LYS A 116 -12.39 3.16 1.57
N LYS A 117 -12.58 3.39 0.28
CA LYS A 117 -12.02 2.53 -0.77
C LYS A 117 -10.50 2.46 -0.70
N VAL A 118 -9.85 3.60 -0.54
CA VAL A 118 -8.39 3.68 -0.40
C VAL A 118 -7.91 2.93 0.83
N VAL A 119 -8.53 3.18 1.99
CA VAL A 119 -8.14 2.54 3.25
C VAL A 119 -8.36 1.04 3.21
N ASP A 120 -9.49 0.57 2.69
CA ASP A 120 -9.78 -0.86 2.54
C ASP A 120 -8.74 -1.54 1.65
N LEU A 121 -8.35 -0.90 0.55
CA LEU A 121 -7.35 -1.43 -0.36
C LEU A 121 -5.94 -1.46 0.25
N LEU A 122 -5.54 -0.38 0.93
CA LEU A 122 -4.26 -0.34 1.64
C LEU A 122 -4.18 -1.43 2.72
N ASN A 123 -5.26 -1.65 3.45
CA ASN A 123 -5.34 -2.71 4.44
C ASN A 123 -5.25 -4.10 3.81
N SER A 124 -5.90 -4.31 2.68
CA SER A 124 -5.84 -5.57 1.93
C SER A 124 -4.41 -5.89 1.47
N TRP A 125 -3.68 -4.90 0.97
CA TRP A 125 -2.28 -5.08 0.57
C TRP A 125 -1.36 -5.36 1.76
N ALA A 126 -1.62 -4.72 2.90
CA ALA A 126 -0.83 -4.89 4.13
C ALA A 126 -1.12 -6.23 4.83
N ASP A 127 -2.27 -6.84 4.57
CA ASP A 127 -2.66 -8.11 5.16
C ASP A 127 -1.89 -9.27 4.51
N PHE A 128 -1.01 -9.92 5.27
CA PHE A 128 -0.17 -10.99 4.75
C PHE A 128 -0.97 -12.19 4.22
N PRO A 129 -2.00 -12.70 4.90
CA PRO A 129 -2.82 -13.79 4.35
C PRO A 129 -3.44 -13.46 3.00
N SER A 130 -3.98 -12.26 2.84
CA SER A 130 -4.54 -11.78 1.56
C SER A 130 -3.48 -11.69 0.47
N PHE A 131 -2.29 -11.20 0.80
CA PHE A 131 -1.15 -11.14 -0.11
C PHE A 131 -0.70 -12.53 -0.55
N LYS A 132 -0.58 -13.47 0.39
CA LYS A 132 -0.23 -14.87 0.09
C LYS A 132 -1.24 -15.50 -0.88
N GLU A 133 -2.53 -15.34 -0.63
CA GLU A 133 -3.59 -15.83 -1.51
C GLU A 133 -3.48 -15.25 -2.93
N GLN A 134 -3.26 -13.93 -3.01
CA GLN A 134 -3.05 -13.24 -4.29
C GLN A 134 -1.85 -13.81 -5.06
N MET A 135 -0.74 -14.08 -4.40
CA MET A 135 0.45 -14.67 -5.03
C MET A 135 0.22 -16.11 -5.48
N LEU A 136 -0.52 -16.90 -4.71
CA LEU A 136 -0.91 -18.26 -5.11
C LEU A 136 -1.81 -18.25 -6.35
N ASP A 137 -2.77 -17.33 -6.42
CA ASP A 137 -3.63 -17.18 -7.58
C ASP A 137 -2.84 -16.73 -8.82
N ALA A 138 -1.92 -15.80 -8.66
CA ALA A 138 -1.01 -15.38 -9.74
C ALA A 138 -0.15 -16.55 -10.24
N SER A 139 0.32 -17.42 -9.36
CA SER A 139 1.07 -18.61 -9.72
C SER A 139 0.26 -19.58 -10.57
N LYS A 140 -1.00 -19.79 -10.24
CA LYS A 140 -1.92 -20.62 -11.03
C LYS A 140 -2.10 -20.07 -12.44
N LEU A 141 -2.30 -18.76 -12.58
CA LEU A 141 -2.46 -18.09 -13.89
C LEU A 141 -1.20 -18.19 -14.75
N VAL A 142 -0.03 -18.03 -14.16
CA VAL A 142 1.25 -18.18 -14.88
C VAL A 142 1.43 -19.62 -15.38
N PHE A 143 1.05 -20.60 -14.57
CA PHE A 143 1.14 -22.02 -14.93
C PHE A 143 0.25 -22.36 -16.15
N PHE A 144 -0.97 -21.85 -16.19
CA PHE A 144 -1.89 -22.07 -17.32
C PHE A 144 -1.46 -21.35 -18.59
N ALA A 145 -0.74 -20.24 -18.50
CA ALA A 145 -0.28 -19.48 -19.68
C ALA A 145 0.91 -20.15 -20.42
N ILE A 146 1.54 -21.16 -19.83
CA ILE A 146 2.67 -21.89 -20.42
C ILE A 146 2.21 -23.13 -21.22
N GLU A 147 0.98 -23.55 -21.03
CA GLU A 147 0.34 -24.60 -21.84
C GLU A 147 -0.25 -24.04 -23.14
#